data_188a53580b1b095629b1cd7c9ee3a699
#
_entry.id   188a53580b1b095629b1cd7c9ee3a699
#
_cell.length_a   1.000
_cell.length_b   1.000
_cell.length_c   1.000
_cell.angle_alpha   90.00
_cell.angle_beta   90.00
_cell.angle_gamma   90.00
#
_symmetry.space_group_name_H-M   'P 1'
#
loop_
_entity.id
_entity.type
_entity.pdbx_description
1 polymer ?
#
loop_
_entity_poly.entity_id
_entity_poly.type
_entity_poly.pdbx_seq_one_letter_code
_entity_poly.pdbx_strand_id
1 'polypeptide(L)'
;MQTTRLTLICHAVTPLQKRGFFPDDESVAMDWQNVALSLADRYPKQPRLLCAPEARARQTAALYAGEAEIEEALRDGDFGHWKGVDIGRLDSDELHTWLTDSASAPHGGESVDQICARVAQWMKTLETQPGHIVAITHPFVIRAALLYAMQFPLSMFYRIDVEPLSATELRFNRVWRLRLETHA
;
A
#
# COMPACT_ATOMS: atom_id res chain seq x y z
N MET A 1 11.76 -19.72 17.62
CA MET A 1 11.70 -19.43 16.17
C MET A 1 11.27 -17.99 16.01
N GLN A 2 12.07 -17.16 15.39
CA GLN A 2 11.75 -15.73 15.19
C GLN A 2 10.84 -15.61 13.97
N THR A 3 9.70 -14.97 14.12
CA THR A 3 8.68 -14.78 13.07
C THR A 3 8.50 -13.29 12.82
N THR A 4 8.51 -12.88 11.57
CA THR A 4 8.09 -11.53 11.17
C THR A 4 6.59 -11.54 10.93
N ARG A 5 5.88 -10.58 11.52
CA ARG A 5 4.47 -10.29 11.24
C ARG A 5 4.40 -8.92 10.60
N LEU A 6 3.85 -8.85 9.41
CA LEU A 6 3.62 -7.61 8.68
C LEU A 6 2.12 -7.38 8.52
N THR A 7 1.64 -6.24 8.98
CA THR A 7 0.29 -5.78 8.73
C THR A 7 0.36 -4.56 7.83
N LEU A 8 -0.13 -4.68 6.60
CA LEU A 8 -0.25 -3.58 5.66
C LEU A 8 -1.63 -2.95 5.80
N ILE A 9 -1.70 -1.65 6.03
CA ILE A 9 -2.95 -0.89 6.12
C ILE A 9 -2.99 0.10 4.95
N CYS A 10 -4.07 0.05 4.18
CA CYS A 10 -4.33 1.05 3.14
C CYS A 10 -4.68 2.39 3.80
N HIS A 11 -4.16 3.49 3.28
CA HIS A 11 -4.52 4.83 3.74
C HIS A 11 -6.03 5.10 3.65
N ALA A 12 -6.53 6.05 4.43
CA ALA A 12 -7.92 6.48 4.38
C ALA A 12 -8.24 7.12 3.01
N VAL A 13 -9.50 7.09 2.62
CA VAL A 13 -9.95 7.60 1.34
C VAL A 13 -9.63 9.09 1.15
N THR A 14 -9.28 9.48 -0.06
CA THR A 14 -8.98 10.86 -0.45
C THR A 14 -10.06 11.45 -1.35
N PRO A 15 -10.16 12.79 -1.46
CA PRO A 15 -11.11 13.43 -2.37
C PRO A 15 -10.90 13.04 -3.84
N LEU A 16 -9.66 12.89 -4.30
CA LEU A 16 -9.36 12.49 -5.68
C LEU A 16 -9.82 11.05 -5.95
N GLN A 17 -9.56 10.11 -5.03
CA GLN A 17 -10.05 8.74 -5.16
C GLN A 17 -11.58 8.67 -5.27
N LYS A 18 -12.31 9.44 -4.43
CA LYS A 18 -13.79 9.51 -4.50
C LYS A 18 -14.31 9.97 -5.87
N ARG A 19 -13.50 10.73 -6.60
CA ARG A 19 -13.85 11.31 -7.90
C ARG A 19 -13.33 10.53 -9.10
N GLY A 20 -12.58 9.44 -8.90
CA GLY A 20 -11.98 8.63 -9.97
C GLY A 20 -10.78 9.30 -10.64
N PHE A 21 -9.95 10.00 -9.86
CA PHE A 21 -8.72 10.63 -10.32
C PHE A 21 -7.51 9.79 -9.91
N PHE A 22 -6.43 9.88 -10.68
CA PHE A 22 -5.14 9.39 -10.22
C PHE A 22 -4.69 10.19 -8.99
N PRO A 23 -4.02 9.54 -8.01
CA PRO A 23 -3.58 10.22 -6.80
C PRO A 23 -2.53 11.27 -7.10
N ASP A 24 -2.55 12.33 -6.32
CA ASP A 24 -1.48 13.30 -6.16
C ASP A 24 -1.07 13.32 -4.68
N ASP A 25 -0.14 14.18 -4.25
CA ASP A 25 0.15 14.33 -2.82
C ASP A 25 -0.93 15.15 -2.12
N GLU A 26 -2.04 14.51 -1.87
CA GLU A 26 -3.25 15.09 -1.30
C GLU A 26 -3.54 14.58 0.12
N SER A 27 -4.34 15.34 0.85
CA SER A 27 -4.83 14.98 2.18
C SER A 27 -5.96 13.95 2.11
N VAL A 28 -6.15 13.20 3.20
CA VAL A 28 -7.35 12.37 3.38
C VAL A 28 -8.62 13.21 3.37
N ALA A 29 -9.76 12.61 3.01
CA ALA A 29 -11.03 13.29 3.01
C ALA A 29 -11.38 13.80 4.42
N MET A 30 -12.11 14.92 4.50
CA MET A 30 -12.42 15.62 5.76
C MET A 30 -13.11 14.71 6.79
N ASP A 31 -13.92 13.77 6.35
CA ASP A 31 -14.60 12.79 7.22
C ASP A 31 -13.61 11.97 8.09
N TRP A 32 -12.37 11.82 7.64
CA TRP A 32 -11.32 11.04 8.33
C TRP A 32 -10.36 11.89 9.17
N GLN A 33 -10.32 13.21 9.00
CA GLN A 33 -9.32 14.06 9.65
C GLN A 33 -9.44 14.14 11.17
N ASN A 34 -10.60 13.79 11.73
CA ASN A 34 -10.89 13.84 13.18
C ASN A 34 -11.26 12.47 13.77
N VAL A 35 -11.04 11.39 13.05
CA VAL A 35 -11.30 10.02 13.54
C VAL A 35 -10.10 9.56 14.35
N ALA A 36 -10.35 9.02 15.54
CA ALA A 36 -9.32 8.33 16.32
C ALA A 36 -9.47 6.82 16.12
N LEU A 37 -8.39 6.20 15.68
CA LEU A 37 -8.28 4.76 15.55
C LEU A 37 -7.31 4.22 16.61
N SER A 38 -7.50 3.02 17.08
CA SER A 38 -6.63 2.42 18.07
C SER A 38 -5.89 1.22 17.51
N LEU A 39 -4.56 1.33 17.44
CA LEU A 39 -3.71 0.17 17.21
C LEU A 39 -3.60 -0.70 18.45
N ALA A 40 -3.67 -0.11 19.65
CA ALA A 40 -3.50 -0.82 20.90
C ALA A 40 -4.61 -1.86 21.13
N ASP A 41 -5.85 -1.53 20.77
CA ASP A 41 -6.98 -2.45 20.90
C ASP A 41 -6.84 -3.65 19.96
N ARG A 42 -6.26 -3.43 18.78
CA ARG A 42 -6.06 -4.46 17.75
C ARG A 42 -4.71 -5.19 17.92
N TYR A 43 -3.69 -4.48 18.42
CA TYR A 43 -2.31 -4.96 18.52
C TYR A 43 -1.68 -4.64 19.88
N PRO A 44 -2.04 -5.38 20.95
CA PRO A 44 -1.63 -5.05 22.33
C PRO A 44 -0.11 -5.08 22.57
N LYS A 45 0.67 -5.66 21.68
CA LYS A 45 2.14 -5.73 21.76
C LYS A 45 2.83 -4.64 20.94
N GLN A 46 2.40 -3.43 20.99
CA GLN A 46 2.96 -2.25 20.33
C GLN A 46 3.86 -2.57 19.10
N PRO A 47 3.29 -2.68 17.90
CA PRO A 47 4.08 -2.95 16.71
C PRO A 47 4.96 -1.75 16.35
N ARG A 48 6.04 -1.98 15.61
CA ARG A 48 6.76 -0.91 14.93
C ARG A 48 5.84 -0.34 13.85
N LEU A 49 5.60 0.97 13.89
CA LEU A 49 4.70 1.64 12.95
C LEU A 49 5.53 2.33 11.87
N LEU A 50 5.31 1.93 10.63
CA LEU A 50 5.88 2.55 9.43
C LEU A 50 4.77 3.24 8.62
N CYS A 51 5.13 4.27 7.86
CA CYS A 51 4.22 4.83 6.87
C CYS A 51 4.96 5.31 5.62
N ALA A 52 4.23 5.34 4.51
CA ALA A 52 4.68 5.98 3.29
C ALA A 52 4.85 7.49 3.46
N PRO A 53 5.69 8.15 2.64
CA PRO A 53 6.01 9.58 2.79
C PRO A 53 4.86 10.52 2.44
N GLU A 54 3.86 10.10 1.66
CA GLU A 54 2.77 10.95 1.18
C GLU A 54 1.85 11.42 2.31
N ALA A 55 1.27 12.62 2.14
CA ALA A 55 0.42 13.26 3.14
C ALA A 55 -0.72 12.35 3.60
N ARG A 56 -1.42 11.68 2.70
CA ARG A 56 -2.53 10.77 3.02
C ARG A 56 -2.12 9.58 3.88
N ALA A 57 -0.92 9.02 3.66
CA ALA A 57 -0.40 7.91 4.46
C ALA A 57 0.01 8.39 5.86
N ARG A 58 0.71 9.52 5.97
CA ARG A 58 1.09 10.13 7.25
C ARG A 58 -0.12 10.54 8.08
N GLN A 59 -1.12 11.14 7.45
CA GLN A 59 -2.38 11.50 8.12
C GLN A 59 -3.13 10.27 8.60
N THR A 60 -3.18 9.20 7.80
CA THR A 60 -3.76 7.93 8.24
C THR A 60 -2.99 7.35 9.42
N ALA A 61 -1.66 7.40 9.41
CA ALA A 61 -0.84 6.96 10.53
C ALA A 61 -1.16 7.75 11.82
N ALA A 62 -1.35 9.06 11.71
CA ALA A 62 -1.71 9.91 12.83
C ALA A 62 -3.06 9.56 13.47
N LEU A 63 -4.01 8.97 12.71
CA LEU A 63 -5.28 8.49 13.27
C LEU A 63 -5.09 7.37 14.30
N TYR A 64 -3.99 6.64 14.23
CA TYR A 64 -3.67 5.54 15.15
C TYR A 64 -2.88 5.99 16.39
N ALA A 65 -2.73 7.30 16.60
CA ALA A 65 -2.04 7.91 17.76
C ALA A 65 -0.61 7.38 18.01
N GLY A 66 0.11 6.98 16.94
CA GLY A 66 1.48 6.50 16.99
C GLY A 66 2.44 7.42 16.22
N GLU A 67 3.70 7.46 16.67
CA GLU A 67 4.77 8.00 15.85
C GLU A 67 5.17 6.97 14.80
N ALA A 68 4.89 7.27 13.54
CA ALA A 68 5.25 6.40 12.43
C ALA A 68 6.61 6.82 11.85
N GLU A 69 7.50 5.85 11.65
CA GLU A 69 8.72 6.05 10.87
C GLU A 69 8.39 6.10 9.38
N ILE A 70 8.95 7.05 8.66
CA ILE A 70 8.79 7.11 7.20
C ILE A 70 9.65 6.02 6.55
N GLU A 71 9.04 5.22 5.69
CA GLU A 71 9.71 4.19 4.90
C GLU A 71 9.49 4.49 3.41
N GLU A 72 10.55 4.91 2.73
CA GLU A 72 10.49 5.31 1.31
C GLU A 72 10.07 4.17 0.37
N ALA A 73 10.35 2.93 0.74
CA ALA A 73 9.92 1.78 -0.04
C ALA A 73 8.40 1.61 -0.08
N LEU A 74 7.67 2.25 0.85
CA LEU A 74 6.21 2.23 0.94
C LEU A 74 5.54 3.35 0.11
N ARG A 75 6.30 4.25 -0.53
CA ARG A 75 5.73 5.33 -1.35
C ARG A 75 4.82 4.78 -2.43
N ASP A 76 3.84 5.57 -2.84
CA ASP A 76 2.95 5.22 -3.95
C ASP A 76 3.73 5.06 -5.27
N GLY A 77 3.08 4.55 -6.30
CA GLY A 77 3.60 4.58 -7.65
C GLY A 77 3.82 6.04 -8.11
N ASP A 78 4.91 6.27 -8.84
CA ASP A 78 5.04 7.54 -9.55
C ASP A 78 4.21 7.50 -10.83
N PHE A 79 3.09 8.20 -10.83
CA PHE A 79 2.16 8.25 -11.96
C PHE A 79 2.48 9.40 -12.94
N GLY A 80 3.66 10.01 -12.84
CA GLY A 80 4.14 11.03 -13.78
C GLY A 80 3.09 12.11 -14.07
N HIS A 81 2.79 12.35 -15.36
CA HIS A 81 1.83 13.37 -15.78
C HIS A 81 0.35 12.98 -15.57
N TRP A 82 0.05 11.75 -15.12
CA TRP A 82 -1.32 11.37 -14.76
C TRP A 82 -1.71 11.78 -13.33
N LYS A 83 -0.77 12.25 -12.50
CA LYS A 83 -1.07 12.74 -11.15
C LYS A 83 -2.17 13.79 -11.17
N GLY A 84 -3.21 13.60 -10.37
CA GLY A 84 -4.36 14.51 -10.27
C GLY A 84 -5.26 14.56 -11.53
N VAL A 85 -5.08 13.66 -12.49
CA VAL A 85 -5.86 13.60 -13.72
C VAL A 85 -7.05 12.65 -13.54
N ASP A 86 -8.21 13.07 -14.06
CA ASP A 86 -9.42 12.24 -14.16
C ASP A 86 -9.16 11.05 -15.08
N ILE A 87 -9.35 9.82 -14.55
CA ILE A 87 -9.15 8.58 -15.31
C ILE A 87 -9.97 8.56 -16.60
N GLY A 88 -11.17 9.12 -16.59
CA GLY A 88 -12.04 9.20 -17.76
C GLY A 88 -11.56 10.16 -18.87
N ARG A 89 -10.52 10.95 -18.61
CA ARG A 89 -9.89 11.87 -19.58
C ARG A 89 -8.58 11.36 -20.15
N LEU A 90 -8.10 10.23 -19.66
CA LEU A 90 -6.87 9.63 -20.20
C LEU A 90 -7.08 9.11 -21.63
N ASP A 91 -6.00 9.10 -22.38
CA ASP A 91 -5.98 8.43 -23.67
C ASP A 91 -6.25 6.92 -23.47
N SER A 92 -7.19 6.39 -24.27
CA SER A 92 -7.63 4.99 -24.10
C SER A 92 -6.55 3.97 -24.42
N ASP A 93 -5.65 4.28 -25.37
CA ASP A 93 -4.59 3.37 -25.79
C ASP A 93 -3.46 3.37 -24.75
N GLU A 94 -3.14 4.53 -24.19
CA GLU A 94 -2.20 4.64 -23.06
C GLU A 94 -2.72 3.90 -21.83
N LEU A 95 -3.99 4.09 -21.48
CA LEU A 95 -4.61 3.40 -20.34
C LEU A 95 -4.65 1.88 -20.58
N HIS A 96 -5.00 1.45 -21.79
CA HIS A 96 -4.98 0.03 -22.14
C HIS A 96 -3.56 -0.55 -22.01
N THR A 97 -2.57 0.14 -22.53
CA THR A 97 -1.15 -0.26 -22.43
C THR A 97 -0.72 -0.39 -20.96
N TRP A 98 -1.05 0.60 -20.14
CA TRP A 98 -0.78 0.55 -18.68
C TRP A 98 -1.39 -0.66 -18.00
N LEU A 99 -2.62 -1.04 -18.36
CA LEU A 99 -3.34 -2.15 -17.73
C LEU A 99 -2.89 -3.53 -18.24
N THR A 100 -2.28 -3.63 -19.42
CA THR A 100 -1.94 -4.90 -20.07
C THR A 100 -0.44 -5.18 -20.16
N ASP A 101 0.40 -4.17 -20.09
CA ASP A 101 1.86 -4.28 -20.11
C ASP A 101 2.47 -3.72 -18.82
N SER A 102 2.84 -4.60 -17.92
CA SER A 102 3.40 -4.25 -16.61
C SER A 102 4.74 -3.51 -16.67
N ALA A 103 5.49 -3.63 -17.77
CA ALA A 103 6.75 -2.94 -18.00
C ALA A 103 6.54 -1.51 -18.53
N SER A 104 5.35 -1.20 -19.03
CA SER A 104 5.02 0.11 -19.59
C SER A 104 4.76 1.16 -18.50
N ALA A 105 5.16 2.40 -18.78
CA ALA A 105 4.83 3.58 -17.97
C ALA A 105 4.45 4.75 -18.90
N PRO A 106 3.29 4.71 -19.57
CA PRO A 106 2.88 5.75 -20.52
C PRO A 106 2.79 7.14 -19.89
N HIS A 107 2.56 7.22 -18.59
CA HIS A 107 2.56 8.46 -17.81
C HIS A 107 3.97 9.04 -17.53
N GLY A 108 5.04 8.36 -17.93
CA GLY A 108 6.41 8.82 -17.73
C GLY A 108 6.95 8.66 -16.31
N GLY A 109 6.25 7.93 -15.47
CA GLY A 109 6.65 7.63 -14.08
C GLY A 109 7.15 6.19 -13.92
N GLU A 110 6.67 5.51 -12.87
CA GLU A 110 7.10 4.17 -12.46
C GLU A 110 6.16 3.10 -13.05
N SER A 111 6.71 2.08 -13.73
CA SER A 111 5.92 0.94 -14.21
C SER A 111 5.48 0.02 -13.06
N VAL A 112 4.49 -0.84 -13.29
CA VAL A 112 4.08 -1.87 -12.31
C VAL A 112 5.24 -2.80 -11.95
N ASP A 113 6.07 -3.18 -12.93
CA ASP A 113 7.28 -3.98 -12.72
C ASP A 113 8.24 -3.29 -11.74
N GLN A 114 8.46 -1.99 -11.91
CA GLN A 114 9.34 -1.20 -11.04
C GLN A 114 8.78 -1.09 -9.61
N ILE A 115 7.48 -0.85 -9.46
CA ILE A 115 6.82 -0.84 -8.15
C ILE A 115 6.98 -2.20 -7.46
N CYS A 116 6.70 -3.30 -8.18
CA CYS A 116 6.82 -4.65 -7.65
C CYS A 116 8.27 -4.99 -7.27
N ALA A 117 9.26 -4.58 -8.07
CA ALA A 117 10.67 -4.81 -7.77
C ALA A 117 11.13 -4.08 -6.51
N ARG A 118 10.74 -2.79 -6.35
CA ARG A 118 11.03 -1.98 -5.16
C ARG A 118 10.43 -2.59 -3.90
N VAL A 119 9.17 -2.95 -3.96
CA VAL A 119 8.46 -3.53 -2.81
C VAL A 119 9.00 -4.92 -2.47
N ALA A 120 9.31 -5.75 -3.47
CA ALA A 120 9.93 -7.07 -3.26
C ALA A 120 11.29 -6.94 -2.55
N GLN A 121 12.11 -5.96 -2.91
CA GLN A 121 13.38 -5.72 -2.23
C GLN A 121 13.18 -5.32 -0.78
N TRP A 122 12.23 -4.44 -0.47
CA TRP A 122 11.88 -4.10 0.91
C TRP A 122 11.36 -5.33 1.68
N MET A 123 10.46 -6.12 1.12
CA MET A 123 9.94 -7.35 1.74
C MET A 123 11.04 -8.33 2.13
N LYS A 124 12.10 -8.46 1.30
CA LYS A 124 13.27 -9.29 1.63
C LYS A 124 13.99 -8.81 2.89
N THR A 125 14.08 -7.52 3.13
CA THR A 125 14.72 -7.00 4.35
C THR A 125 13.95 -7.41 5.61
N LEU A 126 12.62 -7.53 5.51
CA LEU A 126 11.76 -7.91 6.62
C LEU A 126 11.91 -9.40 7.01
N GLU A 127 12.37 -10.25 6.11
CA GLU A 127 12.55 -11.69 6.37
C GLU A 127 13.60 -11.96 7.46
N THR A 128 14.48 -11.00 7.69
CA THR A 128 15.52 -11.06 8.74
C THR A 128 15.21 -10.19 9.95
N GLN A 129 14.05 -9.52 9.98
CA GLN A 129 13.63 -8.60 11.04
C GLN A 129 12.43 -9.18 11.80
N PRO A 130 12.65 -10.03 12.81
CA PRO A 130 11.55 -10.61 13.56
C PRO A 130 10.81 -9.54 14.38
N GLY A 131 9.51 -9.74 14.54
CA GLY A 131 8.66 -8.83 15.29
C GLY A 131 7.39 -8.47 14.52
N HIS A 132 6.61 -7.55 15.05
CA HIS A 132 5.40 -7.07 14.41
C HIS A 132 5.61 -5.67 13.85
N ILE A 133 5.39 -5.52 12.56
CA ILE A 133 5.44 -4.27 11.81
C ILE A 133 4.04 -3.98 11.30
N VAL A 134 3.56 -2.76 11.54
CA VAL A 134 2.37 -2.20 10.89
C VAL A 134 2.85 -1.13 9.92
N ALA A 135 2.47 -1.24 8.65
CA ALA A 135 2.90 -0.34 7.59
C ALA A 135 1.68 0.28 6.90
N ILE A 136 1.56 1.60 6.98
CA ILE A 136 0.49 2.36 6.33
C ILE A 136 0.98 2.82 4.96
N THR A 137 0.26 2.42 3.92
CA THR A 137 0.70 2.59 2.55
C THR A 137 -0.48 2.66 1.55
N HIS A 138 -0.24 2.34 0.31
CA HIS A 138 -1.10 2.55 -0.84
C HIS A 138 -1.55 1.22 -1.46
N PRO A 139 -2.68 1.20 -2.21
CA PRO A 139 -3.17 0.00 -2.86
C PRO A 139 -2.14 -0.69 -3.77
N PHE A 140 -1.35 0.07 -4.54
CA PHE A 140 -0.33 -0.47 -5.44
C PHE A 140 0.79 -1.19 -4.68
N VAL A 141 1.22 -0.63 -3.56
CA VAL A 141 2.25 -1.24 -2.69
C VAL A 141 1.73 -2.51 -2.02
N ILE A 142 0.48 -2.51 -1.55
CA ILE A 142 -0.14 -3.69 -0.94
C ILE A 142 -0.27 -4.82 -1.96
N ARG A 143 -0.70 -4.52 -3.19
CA ARG A 143 -0.74 -5.49 -4.29
C ARG A 143 0.63 -6.08 -4.58
N ALA A 144 1.65 -5.22 -4.71
CA ALA A 144 3.03 -5.66 -4.95
C ALA A 144 3.57 -6.56 -3.82
N ALA A 145 3.30 -6.22 -2.55
CA ALA A 145 3.68 -7.03 -1.41
C ALA A 145 3.00 -8.40 -1.41
N LEU A 146 1.71 -8.45 -1.79
CA LEU A 146 0.97 -9.71 -1.94
C LEU A 146 1.51 -10.57 -3.07
N LEU A 147 1.82 -9.97 -4.23
CA LEU A 147 2.43 -10.71 -5.33
C LEU A 147 3.75 -11.35 -4.90
N TYR A 148 4.61 -10.59 -4.23
CA TYR A 148 5.87 -11.12 -3.70
C TYR A 148 5.64 -12.24 -2.69
N ALA A 149 4.83 -11.99 -1.68
CA ALA A 149 4.62 -12.93 -0.57
C ALA A 149 3.99 -14.25 -1.03
N MET A 150 3.05 -14.19 -1.98
CA MET A 150 2.32 -15.35 -2.49
C MET A 150 2.92 -15.94 -3.76
N GLN A 151 3.99 -15.34 -4.28
CA GLN A 151 4.62 -15.73 -5.56
C GLN A 151 3.60 -15.71 -6.72
N PHE A 152 2.72 -14.72 -6.71
CA PHE A 152 1.76 -14.53 -7.77
C PHE A 152 2.41 -13.87 -9.00
N PRO A 153 1.99 -14.25 -10.22
CA PRO A 153 2.44 -13.59 -11.43
C PRO A 153 1.91 -12.15 -11.51
N LEU A 154 2.64 -11.27 -12.21
CA LEU A 154 2.28 -9.86 -12.38
C LEU A 154 0.87 -9.65 -12.96
N SER A 155 0.38 -10.59 -13.77
CA SER A 155 -0.99 -10.57 -14.30
C SER A 155 -2.09 -10.57 -13.22
N MET A 156 -1.75 -10.89 -11.96
CA MET A 156 -2.67 -10.83 -10.84
C MET A 156 -2.77 -9.44 -10.21
N PHE A 157 -1.90 -8.49 -10.57
CA PHE A 157 -1.79 -7.19 -9.92
C PHE A 157 -3.13 -6.43 -9.85
N TYR A 158 -3.83 -6.36 -10.96
CA TYR A 158 -5.14 -5.67 -11.04
C TYR A 158 -6.34 -6.55 -10.65
N ARG A 159 -6.10 -7.79 -10.19
CA ARG A 159 -7.15 -8.69 -9.68
C ARG A 159 -7.29 -8.66 -8.16
N ILE A 160 -6.54 -7.81 -7.49
CA ILE A 160 -6.56 -7.64 -6.03
C ILE A 160 -7.20 -6.30 -5.73
N ASP A 161 -8.37 -6.32 -5.11
CA ASP A 161 -9.00 -5.11 -4.61
C ASP A 161 -8.48 -4.77 -3.22
N VAL A 162 -8.19 -3.50 -3.00
CA VAL A 162 -7.67 -2.98 -1.72
C VAL A 162 -8.52 -1.79 -1.31
N GLU A 163 -9.34 -2.01 -0.30
CA GLU A 163 -10.23 -0.97 0.24
C GLU A 163 -9.47 0.00 1.18
N PRO A 164 -9.88 1.27 1.24
CA PRO A 164 -9.34 2.20 2.24
C PRO A 164 -9.49 1.65 3.66
N LEU A 165 -8.46 1.81 4.49
CA LEU A 165 -8.35 1.31 5.86
C LEU A 165 -8.44 -0.22 6.00
N SER A 166 -8.45 -0.97 4.90
CA SER A 166 -8.30 -2.41 4.97
C SER A 166 -6.92 -2.80 5.52
N ALA A 167 -6.88 -3.90 6.25
CA ALA A 167 -5.64 -4.47 6.79
C ALA A 167 -5.37 -5.84 6.19
N THR A 168 -4.15 -6.02 5.70
CA THR A 168 -3.65 -7.30 5.17
C THR A 168 -2.54 -7.82 6.06
N GLU A 169 -2.70 -8.98 6.66
CA GLU A 169 -1.69 -9.58 7.53
C GLU A 169 -0.89 -10.66 6.80
N LEU A 170 0.43 -10.49 6.79
CA LEU A 170 1.40 -11.44 6.29
C LEU A 170 2.30 -11.93 7.43
N ARG A 171 2.66 -13.19 7.43
CA ARG A 171 3.60 -13.78 8.40
C ARG A 171 4.70 -14.51 7.68
N PHE A 172 5.95 -14.23 8.07
CA PHE A 172 7.12 -14.90 7.57
C PHE A 172 7.71 -15.84 8.63
N ASN A 173 7.85 -17.11 8.23
CA ASN A 173 8.64 -18.10 8.92
C ASN A 173 9.16 -19.07 7.85
N ARG A 174 10.32 -18.79 7.27
CA ARG A 174 10.92 -19.41 6.09
C ARG A 174 10.17 -19.12 4.78
N VAL A 175 8.85 -19.01 4.83
CA VAL A 175 7.98 -18.59 3.72
C VAL A 175 6.95 -17.59 4.22
N TRP A 176 6.52 -16.70 3.36
CA TRP A 176 5.41 -15.81 3.62
C TRP A 176 4.07 -16.56 3.56
N ARG A 177 3.16 -16.20 4.45
CA ARG A 177 1.79 -16.72 4.49
C ARG A 177 0.82 -15.57 4.68
N LEU A 178 -0.22 -15.52 3.87
CA LEU A 178 -1.34 -14.61 4.04
C LEU A 178 -2.26 -15.16 5.15
N ARG A 179 -2.59 -14.31 6.11
CA ARG A 179 -3.58 -14.60 7.13
C ARG A 179 -4.87 -13.85 6.83
N LEU A 180 -5.94 -14.58 6.60
CA LEU A 180 -7.28 -14.02 6.54
C LEU A 180 -7.79 -13.80 7.97
N GLU A 181 -8.38 -12.63 8.24
CA GLU A 181 -9.02 -12.39 9.53
C GLU A 181 -10.31 -13.19 9.61
N THR A 182 -10.49 -13.88 10.72
CA THR A 182 -11.78 -14.48 11.07
C THR A 182 -12.53 -13.46 11.89
N HIS A 183 -13.58 -12.87 11.32
CA HIS A 183 -14.62 -12.23 12.12
C HIS A 183 -15.56 -13.34 12.60
N ALA A 184 -15.51 -13.62 13.87
CA ALA A 184 -16.53 -14.45 14.51
C ALA A 184 -17.72 -13.56 14.89
#